data_13d0cf141d7a94e14a36c072cd854be1
#
_entry.id   13d0cf141d7a94e14a36c072cd854be1
#
_cell.length_a   1.000
_cell.length_b   1.000
_cell.length_c   1.000
_cell.angle_alpha   90.00
_cell.angle_beta   90.00
_cell.angle_gamma   90.00
#
_symmetry.space_group_name_H-M   'P 1'
#
loop_
_entity.id
_entity.type
_entity.pdbx_description
1 polymer ?
#
loop_
_entity_poly.entity_id
_entity_poly.type
_entity_poly.pdbx_seq_one_letter_code
_entity_poly.pdbx_strand_id
1 'polypeptide(L)'
;MLLDLRLSTAERTYGRELIARVLSETASARSGRTIVSIYPYATGAKNYSEDWWRSVASGIRALSENIRPVEIVPGDGRARLKGMVPILYSTRIRELAAAIGETDLLISGDGGVMHLGAASGARVLGLFKVTDPAVYAPYGRGSEGLVASDTETDKVVQRVAELLRSR
;
A
#
# COMPACT_ATOMS: atom_id res chain seq x y z
N MET A 1 3.54 -22.58 1.42
CA MET A 1 4.31 -21.98 2.55
C MET A 1 4.13 -20.47 2.46
N LEU A 2 3.58 -19.82 3.49
CA LEU A 2 3.46 -18.36 3.51
C LEU A 2 4.84 -17.75 3.81
N LEU A 3 5.23 -16.75 3.03
CA LEU A 3 6.43 -15.97 3.35
C LEU A 3 6.13 -15.10 4.57
N ASP A 4 7.05 -15.10 5.53
CA ASP A 4 6.96 -14.30 6.74
C ASP A 4 8.36 -13.74 7.04
N LEU A 5 8.46 -12.42 7.13
CA LEU A 5 9.71 -11.73 7.42
C LEU A 5 10.14 -11.88 8.88
N ARG A 6 9.26 -12.37 9.75
CA ARG A 6 9.50 -12.51 11.20
C ARG A 6 10.08 -11.22 11.78
N LEU A 7 9.39 -10.10 11.51
CA LEU A 7 9.81 -8.80 12.01
C LEU A 7 9.82 -8.81 13.53
N SER A 8 10.94 -8.41 14.11
CA SER A 8 11.11 -8.28 15.55
C SER A 8 10.24 -7.16 16.13
N THR A 9 10.05 -7.16 17.45
CA THR A 9 9.33 -6.09 18.16
C THR A 9 9.99 -4.73 17.91
N ALA A 10 11.33 -4.67 17.91
CA ALA A 10 12.07 -3.44 17.62
C ALA A 10 11.82 -2.91 16.19
N GLU A 11 11.81 -3.79 15.19
CA GLU A 11 11.50 -3.40 13.82
C GLU A 11 10.06 -2.91 13.68
N ARG A 12 9.09 -3.57 14.30
CA ARG A 12 7.70 -3.12 14.31
C ARG A 12 7.53 -1.77 15.02
N THR A 13 8.23 -1.54 16.12
CA THR A 13 8.24 -0.24 16.81
C THR A 13 8.80 0.83 15.90
N TYR A 14 9.93 0.57 15.25
CA TYR A 14 10.50 1.48 14.25
C TYR A 14 9.53 1.77 13.09
N GLY A 15 8.86 0.76 12.57
CA GLY A 15 7.83 0.91 11.52
C GLY A 15 6.71 1.86 11.94
N ARG A 16 6.17 1.71 13.17
CA ARG A 16 5.16 2.62 13.73
C ARG A 16 5.66 4.04 13.85
N GLU A 17 6.88 4.24 14.34
CA GLU A 17 7.49 5.56 14.46
C GLU A 17 7.74 6.22 13.11
N LEU A 18 8.16 5.43 12.11
CA LEU A 18 8.38 5.91 10.76
C LEU A 18 7.05 6.39 10.14
N ILE A 19 5.99 5.61 10.23
CA ILE A 19 4.65 6.00 9.76
C ILE A 19 4.16 7.26 10.48
N ALA A 20 4.32 7.33 11.79
CA ALA A 20 3.91 8.50 12.57
C ALA A 20 4.65 9.77 12.13
N ARG A 21 5.94 9.69 11.86
CA ARG A 21 6.75 10.81 11.32
C ARG A 21 6.30 11.23 9.93
N VAL A 22 6.05 10.26 9.05
CA VAL A 22 5.58 10.52 7.68
C VAL A 22 4.25 11.26 7.68
N LEU A 23 3.36 10.91 8.60
CA LEU A 23 2.05 11.56 8.76
C LEU A 23 2.10 12.84 9.60
N SER A 24 3.29 13.25 10.06
CA SER A 24 3.47 14.40 10.99
C SER A 24 2.62 14.26 12.27
N GLU A 25 2.47 13.04 12.76
CA GLU A 25 1.60 12.71 13.89
C GLU A 25 2.38 11.99 14.99
N THR A 26 1.97 12.21 16.23
CA THR A 26 2.47 11.41 17.37
C THR A 26 1.90 9.98 17.29
N ALA A 27 2.65 8.99 17.74
CA ALA A 27 2.22 7.58 17.72
C ALA A 27 0.86 7.37 18.45
N SER A 28 0.55 8.19 19.45
CA SER A 28 -0.73 8.17 20.18
C SER A 28 -1.90 8.76 19.38
N ALA A 29 -1.65 9.55 18.33
CA ALA A 29 -2.69 10.18 17.51
C ALA A 29 -3.27 9.25 16.43
N ARG A 30 -2.85 7.97 16.40
CA ARG A 30 -3.35 6.96 15.42
C ARG A 30 -4.75 6.45 15.73
N SER A 31 -5.28 6.70 16.91
CA SER A 31 -6.61 6.21 17.30
C SER A 31 -7.70 6.74 16.34
N GLY A 32 -8.42 5.81 15.73
CA GLY A 32 -9.50 6.11 14.78
C GLY A 32 -9.09 6.43 13.35
N ARG A 33 -7.80 6.37 13.00
CA ARG A 33 -7.30 6.63 11.63
C ARG A 33 -6.99 5.33 10.88
N THR A 34 -7.27 5.36 9.58
CA THR A 34 -7.00 4.27 8.64
C THR A 34 -5.87 4.67 7.71
N ILE A 35 -4.77 3.95 7.75
CA ILE A 35 -3.59 4.23 6.93
C ILE A 35 -3.59 3.31 5.72
N VAL A 36 -3.63 3.90 4.53
CA VAL A 36 -3.57 3.18 3.26
C VAL A 36 -2.26 3.50 2.57
N SER A 37 -1.35 2.54 2.48
CA SER A 37 -0.12 2.69 1.72
C SER A 37 -0.36 2.36 0.25
N ILE A 38 0.23 3.16 -0.65
CA ILE A 38 0.08 3.03 -2.11
C ILE A 38 1.48 2.90 -2.71
N TYR A 39 1.72 1.82 -3.46
CA TYR A 39 2.95 1.64 -4.23
C TYR A 39 2.62 1.69 -5.74
N PRO A 40 2.73 2.87 -6.37
CA PRO A 40 2.26 3.11 -7.74
C PRO A 40 3.30 2.70 -8.81
N TYR A 41 4.01 1.60 -8.61
CA TYR A 41 5.08 1.16 -9.50
C TYR A 41 4.92 -0.30 -9.86
N ALA A 42 5.25 -0.61 -11.11
CA ALA A 42 5.41 -1.96 -11.62
C ALA A 42 6.38 -1.91 -12.83
N THR A 43 6.70 -3.04 -13.43
CA THR A 43 7.59 -3.10 -14.58
C THR A 43 6.81 -3.28 -15.89
N GLY A 44 7.24 -2.56 -16.94
CA GLY A 44 6.71 -2.74 -18.29
C GLY A 44 5.20 -2.52 -18.39
N ALA A 45 4.51 -3.43 -19.08
CA ALA A 45 3.06 -3.36 -19.34
C ALA A 45 2.17 -3.47 -18.09
N LYS A 46 2.73 -3.84 -16.94
CA LYS A 46 2.02 -3.88 -15.66
C LYS A 46 1.80 -2.49 -15.05
N ASN A 47 2.51 -1.47 -15.53
CA ASN A 47 2.38 -0.10 -15.04
C ASN A 47 1.03 0.51 -15.43
N TYR A 48 0.43 1.23 -14.49
CA TYR A 48 -0.61 2.21 -14.75
C TYR A 48 0.02 3.60 -14.89
N SER A 49 -0.66 4.54 -15.56
CA SER A 49 -0.17 5.91 -15.68
C SER A 49 -0.17 6.64 -14.34
N GLU A 50 0.63 7.72 -14.24
CA GLU A 50 0.61 8.57 -13.06
C GLU A 50 -0.76 9.21 -12.82
N ASP A 51 -1.48 9.60 -13.89
CA ASP A 51 -2.82 10.17 -13.79
C ASP A 51 -3.82 9.14 -13.25
N TRP A 52 -3.70 7.89 -13.67
CA TRP A 52 -4.51 6.79 -13.18
C TRP A 52 -4.33 6.62 -11.66
N TRP A 53 -3.07 6.56 -11.19
CA TRP A 53 -2.76 6.42 -9.77
C TRP A 53 -3.21 7.63 -8.96
N ARG A 54 -3.11 8.85 -9.51
CA ARG A 54 -3.62 10.05 -8.86
C ARG A 54 -5.15 10.02 -8.72
N SER A 55 -5.85 9.52 -9.72
CA SER A 55 -7.30 9.33 -9.65
C SER A 55 -7.69 8.34 -8.56
N VAL A 56 -6.99 7.21 -8.47
CA VAL A 56 -7.20 6.22 -7.40
C VAL A 56 -6.93 6.83 -6.01
N ALA A 57 -5.80 7.51 -5.83
CA ALA A 57 -5.45 8.14 -4.56
C ALA A 57 -6.46 9.22 -4.13
N SER A 58 -6.93 10.03 -5.08
CA SER A 58 -7.98 11.03 -4.86
C SER A 58 -9.29 10.38 -4.43
N GLY A 59 -9.72 9.32 -5.11
CA GLY A 59 -10.92 8.56 -4.75
C GLY A 59 -10.83 7.96 -3.36
N ILE A 60 -9.68 7.39 -2.99
CA ILE A 60 -9.45 6.82 -1.65
C ILE A 60 -9.55 7.90 -0.57
N ARG A 61 -8.94 9.08 -0.79
CA ARG A 61 -9.05 10.20 0.15
C ARG A 61 -10.50 10.67 0.34
N ALA A 62 -11.30 10.62 -0.72
CA ALA A 62 -12.70 11.03 -0.68
C ALA A 62 -13.62 10.07 0.08
N LEU A 63 -13.18 8.82 0.35
CA LEU A 63 -14.00 7.83 1.06
C LEU A 63 -14.29 8.22 2.51
N SER A 64 -13.33 8.84 3.20
CA SER A 64 -13.50 9.28 4.59
C SER A 64 -12.37 10.22 5.02
N GLU A 65 -12.70 11.21 5.85
CA GLU A 65 -11.72 12.10 6.49
C GLU A 65 -10.73 11.37 7.42
N ASN A 66 -11.06 10.16 7.85
CA ASN A 66 -10.19 9.35 8.70
C ASN A 66 -9.15 8.54 7.91
N ILE A 67 -9.26 8.48 6.59
CA ILE A 67 -8.27 7.77 5.76
C ILE A 67 -7.05 8.65 5.51
N ARG A 68 -5.88 8.05 5.73
CA ARG A 68 -4.56 8.67 5.51
C ARG A 68 -3.79 7.86 4.48
N PRO A 69 -3.87 8.22 3.19
CA PRO A 69 -3.03 7.59 2.19
C PRO A 69 -1.59 8.08 2.31
N VAL A 70 -0.63 7.18 2.06
CA VAL A 70 0.80 7.47 1.94
C VAL A 70 1.35 6.81 0.68
N GLU A 71 2.25 7.49 -0.03
CA GLU A 71 2.94 6.91 -1.19
C GLU A 71 4.24 6.24 -0.74
N ILE A 72 4.41 4.96 -1.11
CA ILE A 72 5.70 4.29 -1.00
C ILE A 72 6.51 4.63 -2.23
N VAL A 73 7.70 5.22 -2.03
CA VAL A 73 8.60 5.63 -3.11
C VAL A 73 9.78 4.65 -3.19
N PRO A 74 10.15 4.17 -4.40
CA PRO A 74 11.29 3.29 -4.60
C PRO A 74 12.63 3.99 -4.35
N GLY A 75 13.72 3.21 -4.41
CA GLY A 75 15.07 3.68 -4.10
C GLY A 75 15.60 4.83 -4.96
N ASP A 76 15.04 5.07 -6.15
CA ASP A 76 15.34 6.22 -7.00
C ASP A 76 14.68 7.52 -6.53
N GLY A 77 13.81 7.44 -5.52
CA GLY A 77 13.20 8.60 -4.86
C GLY A 77 12.15 9.35 -5.70
N ARG A 78 11.70 8.79 -6.81
CA ARG A 78 10.76 9.47 -7.71
C ARG A 78 9.31 9.20 -7.35
N ALA A 79 8.64 10.18 -6.73
CA ALA A 79 7.22 10.13 -6.41
C ALA A 79 6.35 10.27 -7.67
N ARG A 80 5.29 9.46 -7.77
CA ARG A 80 4.31 9.48 -8.87
C ARG A 80 3.01 10.20 -8.53
N LEU A 81 2.69 10.31 -7.24
CA LEU A 81 1.49 11.03 -6.80
C LEU A 81 1.71 12.55 -6.64
N LYS A 82 2.88 13.04 -7.03
CA LYS A 82 3.21 14.48 -7.13
C LYS A 82 2.86 15.30 -5.87
N GLY A 83 3.14 14.76 -4.70
CA GLY A 83 2.91 15.45 -3.43
C GLY A 83 1.45 15.51 -2.97
N MET A 84 0.55 14.78 -3.61
CA MET A 84 -0.85 14.67 -3.15
C MET A 84 -0.98 14.04 -1.77
N VAL A 85 -0.02 13.20 -1.40
CA VAL A 85 0.04 12.45 -0.15
C VAL A 85 1.47 12.44 0.40
N PRO A 86 1.66 12.23 1.71
CA PRO A 86 2.99 12.04 2.29
C PRO A 86 3.75 10.87 1.67
N ILE A 87 5.07 10.94 1.69
CA ILE A 87 5.97 9.94 1.12
C ILE A 87 6.56 9.07 2.23
N LEU A 88 6.42 7.75 2.08
CA LEU A 88 7.14 6.74 2.83
C LEU A 88 8.32 6.23 2.01
N TYR A 89 9.53 6.47 2.51
CA TYR A 89 10.78 6.10 1.86
C TYR A 89 11.73 5.45 2.84
N SER A 90 12.34 4.34 2.46
CA SER A 90 13.51 3.76 3.11
C SER A 90 14.34 2.98 2.11
N THR A 91 15.66 3.11 2.18
CA THR A 91 16.62 2.28 1.44
C THR A 91 16.81 0.91 2.07
N ARG A 92 16.33 0.71 3.28
CA ARG A 92 16.42 -0.54 4.03
C ARG A 92 15.12 -1.32 3.90
N ILE A 93 15.19 -2.46 3.22
CA ILE A 93 13.98 -3.24 2.89
C ILE A 93 13.20 -3.71 4.13
N ARG A 94 13.88 -4.06 5.21
CA ARG A 94 13.21 -4.48 6.46
C ARG A 94 12.53 -3.33 7.19
N GLU A 95 13.09 -2.14 7.15
CA GLU A 95 12.44 -0.93 7.69
C GLU A 95 11.20 -0.56 6.89
N LEU A 96 11.30 -0.62 5.55
CA LEU A 96 10.16 -0.41 4.67
C LEU A 96 9.05 -1.45 4.94
N ALA A 97 9.42 -2.72 5.03
CA ALA A 97 8.49 -3.80 5.34
C ALA A 97 7.82 -3.61 6.70
N ALA A 98 8.58 -3.19 7.72
CA ALA A 98 8.03 -2.90 9.04
C ALA A 98 7.01 -1.75 9.00
N ALA A 99 7.31 -0.68 8.27
CA ALA A 99 6.38 0.43 8.10
C ALA A 99 5.11 0.02 7.33
N ILE A 100 5.25 -0.75 6.25
CA ILE A 100 4.10 -1.30 5.51
C ILE A 100 3.24 -2.20 6.40
N GLY A 101 3.86 -3.05 7.22
CA GLY A 101 3.18 -3.95 8.16
C GLY A 101 2.33 -3.24 9.21
N GLU A 102 2.57 -1.94 9.42
CA GLU A 102 1.83 -1.08 10.34
C GLU A 102 0.72 -0.27 9.63
N THR A 103 0.54 -0.43 8.33
CA THR A 103 -0.58 0.17 7.59
C THR A 103 -1.78 -0.79 7.56
N ASP A 104 -2.97 -0.25 7.38
CA ASP A 104 -4.21 -1.03 7.39
C ASP A 104 -4.47 -1.75 6.07
N LEU A 105 -3.97 -1.18 4.98
CA LEU A 105 -4.04 -1.74 3.64
C LEU A 105 -2.87 -1.23 2.80
N LEU A 106 -2.21 -2.14 2.09
CA LEU A 106 -1.30 -1.80 0.98
C LEU A 106 -2.03 -1.99 -0.35
N ILE A 107 -1.96 -1.00 -1.22
CA ILE A 107 -2.37 -1.11 -2.62
C ILE A 107 -1.11 -1.06 -3.48
N SER A 108 -0.89 -2.08 -4.29
CA SER A 108 0.33 -2.21 -5.10
C SER A 108 0.02 -2.84 -6.45
N GLY A 109 0.70 -2.39 -7.50
CA GLY A 109 0.80 -3.16 -8.74
C GLY A 109 1.49 -4.51 -8.50
N ASP A 110 1.32 -5.44 -9.44
CA ASP A 110 1.99 -6.75 -9.40
C ASP A 110 3.51 -6.60 -9.44
N GLY A 111 4.15 -6.88 -8.32
CA GLY A 111 5.59 -6.75 -8.15
C GLY A 111 6.09 -7.11 -6.75
N GLY A 112 7.40 -6.94 -6.54
CA GLY A 112 8.08 -7.34 -5.30
C GLY A 112 7.54 -6.69 -4.04
N VAL A 113 7.13 -5.41 -4.09
CA VAL A 113 6.59 -4.69 -2.92
C VAL A 113 5.23 -5.24 -2.48
N MET A 114 4.42 -5.73 -3.42
CA MET A 114 3.18 -6.44 -3.11
C MET A 114 3.44 -7.66 -2.20
N HIS A 115 4.42 -8.48 -2.58
CA HIS A 115 4.81 -9.67 -1.79
C HIS A 115 5.53 -9.30 -0.50
N LEU A 116 6.33 -8.23 -0.50
CA LEU A 116 6.95 -7.69 0.70
C LEU A 116 5.89 -7.28 1.74
N GLY A 117 4.84 -6.61 1.29
CA GLY A 117 3.70 -6.24 2.12
C GLY A 117 3.01 -7.46 2.74
N ALA A 118 2.70 -8.47 1.93
CA ALA A 118 2.12 -9.72 2.42
C ALA A 118 3.03 -10.40 3.46
N ALA A 119 4.35 -10.47 3.19
CA ALA A 119 5.32 -11.06 4.10
C ALA A 119 5.56 -10.25 5.38
N SER A 120 5.26 -8.95 5.39
CA SER A 120 5.30 -8.09 6.60
C SER A 120 4.06 -8.25 7.49
N GLY A 121 3.04 -8.98 7.01
CA GLY A 121 1.76 -9.17 7.66
C GLY A 121 0.74 -8.07 7.37
N ALA A 122 1.00 -7.19 6.40
CA ALA A 122 0.01 -6.23 5.93
C ALA A 122 -1.10 -6.93 5.14
N ARG A 123 -2.30 -6.34 5.16
CA ARG A 123 -3.36 -6.67 4.21
C ARG A 123 -3.03 -6.01 2.88
N VAL A 124 -3.11 -6.75 1.77
CA VAL A 124 -2.67 -6.27 0.46
C VAL A 124 -3.77 -6.41 -0.59
N LEU A 125 -4.03 -5.34 -1.33
CA LEU A 125 -4.76 -5.34 -2.58
C LEU A 125 -3.74 -5.25 -3.73
N GLY A 126 -3.48 -6.39 -4.39
CA GLY A 126 -2.64 -6.46 -5.58
C GLY A 126 -3.43 -6.11 -6.84
N LEU A 127 -2.92 -5.19 -7.65
CA LEU A 127 -3.56 -4.79 -8.90
C LEU A 127 -2.91 -5.47 -10.10
N PHE A 128 -3.72 -6.12 -10.90
CA PHE A 128 -3.30 -6.93 -12.05
C PHE A 128 -3.87 -6.36 -13.34
N LYS A 129 -2.99 -6.05 -14.30
CA LYS A 129 -3.35 -5.53 -15.60
C LYS A 129 -3.17 -6.56 -16.71
N VAL A 130 -2.05 -7.29 -16.67
CA VAL A 130 -1.65 -8.23 -17.74
C VAL A 130 -1.27 -9.62 -17.21
N THR A 131 -1.09 -9.77 -15.91
CA THR A 131 -0.75 -11.05 -15.28
C THR A 131 -1.96 -11.65 -14.59
N ASP A 132 -1.93 -12.96 -14.39
CA ASP A 132 -3.05 -13.70 -13.79
C ASP A 132 -2.95 -13.67 -12.25
N PRO A 133 -3.92 -13.07 -11.55
CA PRO A 133 -3.94 -13.07 -10.09
C PRO A 133 -4.08 -14.48 -9.50
N ALA A 134 -4.62 -15.46 -10.23
CA ALA A 134 -4.67 -16.85 -9.76
C ALA A 134 -3.27 -17.43 -9.49
N VAL A 135 -2.24 -16.88 -10.14
CA VAL A 135 -0.84 -17.30 -9.97
C VAL A 135 -0.07 -16.39 -9.02
N TYR A 136 -0.30 -15.08 -9.08
CA TYR A 136 0.56 -14.08 -8.47
C TYR A 136 -0.09 -13.25 -7.37
N ALA A 137 -1.38 -13.46 -7.04
CA ALA A 137 -2.06 -12.68 -6.00
C ALA A 137 -1.31 -12.74 -4.65
N PRO A 138 -1.35 -11.65 -3.88
CA PRO A 138 -0.79 -11.65 -2.53
C PRO A 138 -1.59 -12.61 -1.63
N TYR A 139 -0.94 -13.14 -0.62
CA TYR A 139 -1.53 -14.10 0.32
C TYR A 139 -1.65 -13.50 1.73
N GLY A 140 -2.43 -14.17 2.57
CA GLY A 140 -2.58 -13.87 4.00
C GLY A 140 -3.57 -12.74 4.30
N ARG A 141 -4.08 -12.72 5.51
CA ARG A 141 -4.91 -11.68 6.17
C ARG A 141 -5.93 -10.95 5.30
N GLY A 142 -6.70 -11.68 4.47
CA GLY A 142 -7.68 -11.06 3.58
C GLY A 142 -7.05 -10.24 2.44
N SER A 143 -5.77 -10.52 2.12
CA SER A 143 -5.13 -10.03 0.91
C SER A 143 -5.74 -10.66 -0.33
N GLU A 144 -5.77 -9.92 -1.42
CA GLU A 144 -6.34 -10.40 -2.68
C GLU A 144 -5.74 -9.73 -3.90
N GLY A 145 -5.95 -10.34 -5.07
CA GLY A 145 -5.66 -9.78 -6.38
C GLY A 145 -6.93 -9.22 -7.03
N LEU A 146 -6.85 -8.03 -7.61
CA LEU A 146 -7.91 -7.42 -8.39
C LEU A 146 -7.42 -7.14 -9.81
N VAL A 147 -8.12 -7.69 -10.80
CA VAL A 147 -7.89 -7.31 -12.20
C VAL A 147 -8.53 -5.95 -12.45
N ALA A 148 -7.72 -4.99 -12.89
CA ALA A 148 -8.18 -3.65 -13.23
C ALA A 148 -7.48 -3.14 -14.50
N SER A 149 -8.26 -2.58 -15.42
CA SER A 149 -7.77 -1.92 -16.63
C SER A 149 -7.42 -0.44 -16.39
N ASP A 150 -6.88 0.22 -17.40
CA ASP A 150 -6.55 1.66 -17.36
C ASP A 150 -7.78 2.59 -17.23
N THR A 151 -8.99 2.05 -17.34
CA THR A 151 -10.25 2.84 -17.21
C THR A 151 -11.03 2.52 -15.94
N GLU A 152 -10.53 1.61 -15.08
CA GLU A 152 -11.29 1.09 -13.93
C GLU A 152 -10.81 1.62 -12.58
N THR A 153 -10.51 2.92 -12.47
CA THR A 153 -10.13 3.56 -11.20
C THR A 153 -11.23 3.43 -10.14
N ASP A 154 -12.49 3.61 -10.53
CA ASP A 154 -13.64 3.52 -9.61
C ASP A 154 -13.82 2.12 -9.03
N LYS A 155 -13.58 1.09 -9.83
CA LYS A 155 -13.58 -0.31 -9.39
C LYS A 155 -12.58 -0.55 -8.27
N VAL A 156 -11.37 0.02 -8.40
CA VAL A 156 -10.33 -0.09 -7.39
C VAL A 156 -10.74 0.65 -6.11
N VAL A 157 -11.22 1.88 -6.22
CA VAL A 157 -11.69 2.69 -5.08
C VAL A 157 -12.83 2.00 -4.34
N GLN A 158 -13.81 1.46 -5.08
CA GLN A 158 -14.91 0.68 -4.50
C GLN A 158 -14.39 -0.54 -3.74
N ARG A 159 -13.45 -1.29 -4.31
CA ARG A 159 -12.89 -2.46 -3.63
C ARG A 159 -12.12 -2.09 -2.36
N VAL A 160 -11.37 -0.99 -2.38
CA VAL A 160 -10.72 -0.45 -1.18
C VAL A 160 -11.76 -0.13 -0.10
N ALA A 161 -12.85 0.53 -0.45
CA ALA A 161 -13.93 0.84 0.49
C ALA A 161 -14.53 -0.42 1.13
N GLU A 162 -14.76 -1.48 0.35
CA GLU A 162 -15.24 -2.78 0.83
C GLU A 162 -14.26 -3.45 1.79
N LEU A 163 -12.97 -3.49 1.42
CA LEU A 163 -11.92 -4.05 2.24
C LEU A 163 -11.75 -3.32 3.58
N LEU A 164 -11.88 -2.01 3.60
CA LEU A 164 -11.74 -1.22 4.82
C LEU A 164 -12.96 -1.37 5.76
N ARG A 165 -14.14 -1.72 5.24
CA ARG A 165 -15.33 -2.02 6.06
C ARG A 165 -15.33 -3.42 6.68
N SER A 166 -14.62 -4.37 6.06
CA SER A 166 -14.58 -5.78 6.49
C SER A 166 -13.48 -6.10 7.51
N ARG A 167 -13.23 -5.18 8.45
CA ARG A 167 -12.26 -5.36 9.54
C ARG A 167 -12.81 -6.18 10.68
#